data_4456f6808977a47f2b6e578506c46575
#
_entry.id   4456f6808977a47f2b6e578506c46575
#
_cell.length_a   1.000
_cell.length_b   1.000
_cell.length_c   1.000
_cell.angle_alpha   90.00
_cell.angle_beta   90.00
_cell.angle_gamma   90.00
#
_symmetry.space_group_name_H-M   'P 1'
#
loop_
_entity.id
_entity.type
_entity.pdbx_description
1 polymer ?
#
loop_
_entity_poly.entity_id
_entity_poly.type
_entity_poly.pdbx_seq_one_letter_code
_entity_poly.pdbx_strand_id
1 'polypeptide(L)'
;MTDKELQENWNELLNIYKGILFNNCDFYNGINDKLTYDFACLQYAILKEKYKLKDIAKQGSELEKAIRLLSFFAPQITHKGDFQNNIGCNAIALLDYCLDKPEKGINCLNKSKILQECCLALGIYARRIWLMPYSPFDTENHVVIEIYDFSLKKWVMLDMTSNGYFVNADGVPLSVLEIRHNLAINITCEFIKTASTHEKFFINMQMERLYYKQYFAKNLFYFYVEAHNEFGNNNKRYCFIPKNFDLEKNIKQKSLSNIDIPPIGDISILLNTPE
;
A
#
# COMPACT_ATOMS: atom_id res chain seq x y z
N MET A 1 21.83 -9.94 18.76
CA MET A 1 20.75 -10.85 18.28
C MET A 1 21.31 -11.60 17.10
N THR A 2 21.33 -12.91 17.14
CA THR A 2 21.73 -13.77 16.01
C THR A 2 20.61 -13.84 14.99
N ASP A 3 20.92 -14.27 13.75
CA ASP A 3 19.89 -14.44 12.70
C ASP A 3 18.82 -15.44 13.09
N LYS A 4 19.18 -16.48 13.84
CA LYS A 4 18.25 -17.47 14.36
C LYS A 4 17.28 -16.85 15.37
N GLU A 5 17.79 -16.08 16.33
CA GLU A 5 16.96 -15.35 17.29
C GLU A 5 16.02 -14.35 16.60
N LEU A 6 16.52 -13.66 15.56
CA LEU A 6 15.72 -12.74 14.77
C LEU A 6 14.59 -13.45 14.02
N GLN A 7 14.90 -14.60 13.40
CA GLN A 7 13.91 -15.40 12.69
C GLN A 7 12.84 -15.98 13.64
N GLU A 8 13.25 -16.46 14.82
CA GLU A 8 12.35 -16.94 15.87
C GLU A 8 11.40 -15.81 16.32
N ASN A 9 11.93 -14.63 16.60
CA ASN A 9 11.15 -13.45 16.98
C ASN A 9 10.14 -13.06 15.90
N TRP A 10 10.53 -12.99 14.62
CA TRP A 10 9.60 -12.66 13.54
C TRP A 10 8.52 -13.73 13.35
N ASN A 11 8.80 -15.01 13.58
CA ASN A 11 7.79 -16.07 13.55
C ASN A 11 6.78 -15.91 14.70
N GLU A 12 7.24 -15.60 15.91
CA GLU A 12 6.38 -15.34 17.06
C GLU A 12 5.47 -14.13 16.80
N LEU A 13 6.04 -13.01 16.35
CA LEU A 13 5.28 -11.80 15.99
C LEU A 13 4.25 -12.09 14.89
N LEU A 14 4.65 -12.81 13.85
CA LEU A 14 3.72 -13.22 12.79
C LEU A 14 2.53 -14.01 13.33
N ASN A 15 2.76 -14.95 14.24
CA ASN A 15 1.70 -15.76 14.84
C ASN A 15 0.76 -14.91 15.72
N ILE A 16 1.32 -13.96 16.47
CA ILE A 16 0.52 -13.01 17.27
C ILE A 16 -0.39 -12.18 16.36
N TYR A 17 0.19 -11.57 15.30
CA TYR A 17 -0.58 -10.73 14.38
C TYR A 17 -1.64 -11.54 13.60
N LYS A 18 -1.34 -12.75 13.17
CA LYS A 18 -2.33 -13.66 12.56
C LYS A 18 -3.51 -13.90 13.50
N GLY A 19 -3.23 -14.18 14.78
CA GLY A 19 -4.27 -14.34 15.79
C GLY A 19 -5.13 -13.10 15.99
N ILE A 20 -4.51 -11.91 15.98
CA ILE A 20 -5.24 -10.63 16.03
C ILE A 20 -6.15 -10.48 14.81
N LEU A 21 -5.63 -10.74 13.60
CA LEU A 21 -6.42 -10.63 12.37
C LEU A 21 -7.58 -11.63 12.33
N PHE A 22 -7.33 -12.88 12.76
CA PHE A 22 -8.33 -13.95 12.82
C PHE A 22 -9.50 -13.60 13.75
N ASN A 23 -9.21 -13.06 14.93
CA ASN A 23 -10.24 -12.67 15.90
C ASN A 23 -10.98 -11.37 15.53
N ASN A 24 -10.60 -10.70 14.45
CA ASN A 24 -11.13 -9.41 14.00
C ASN A 24 -11.44 -9.43 12.49
N CYS A 25 -12.04 -10.50 11.98
CA CYS A 25 -12.32 -10.67 10.55
C CYS A 25 -13.52 -9.86 10.06
N ASP A 26 -14.50 -9.57 10.93
CA ASP A 26 -15.71 -8.83 10.59
C ASP A 26 -15.49 -7.32 10.68
N PHE A 27 -15.87 -6.60 9.64
CA PHE A 27 -15.83 -5.14 9.57
C PHE A 27 -17.18 -4.51 9.84
N TYR A 28 -17.18 -3.23 10.24
CA TYR A 28 -18.40 -2.44 10.34
C TYR A 28 -19.05 -2.27 8.96
N ASN A 29 -20.38 -2.29 8.95
CA ASN A 29 -21.17 -1.82 7.82
C ASN A 29 -21.34 -0.31 7.99
N GLY A 30 -20.56 0.45 7.24
CA GLY A 30 -20.55 1.90 7.30
C GLY A 30 -21.20 2.53 6.07
N ILE A 31 -20.73 3.72 5.71
CA ILE A 31 -21.17 4.44 4.50
C ILE A 31 -20.72 3.65 3.28
N ASN A 32 -21.64 3.44 2.33
CA ASN A 32 -21.37 2.73 1.08
C ASN A 32 -21.35 3.69 -0.13
N ASP A 33 -20.55 4.74 -0.02
CA ASP A 33 -20.31 5.66 -1.14
C ASP A 33 -19.28 5.09 -2.10
N LYS A 34 -19.41 5.42 -3.39
CA LYS A 34 -18.43 5.02 -4.40
C LYS A 34 -17.15 5.84 -4.29
N LEU A 35 -16.00 5.18 -4.45
CA LEU A 35 -14.74 5.87 -4.67
C LEU A 35 -14.74 6.46 -6.10
N THR A 36 -14.21 7.66 -6.25
CA THR A 36 -14.09 8.31 -7.56
C THR A 36 -12.66 8.32 -8.07
N TYR A 37 -12.51 8.37 -9.38
CA TYR A 37 -11.21 8.34 -10.06
C TYR A 37 -11.16 9.42 -11.12
N ASP A 38 -10.17 10.30 -11.07
CA ASP A 38 -9.94 11.29 -12.11
C ASP A 38 -8.83 10.80 -13.05
N PHE A 39 -9.12 10.77 -14.36
CA PHE A 39 -8.17 10.44 -15.42
C PHE A 39 -7.91 11.64 -16.36
N ALA A 40 -8.64 12.74 -16.15
CA ALA A 40 -8.69 13.87 -17.08
C ALA A 40 -7.83 15.07 -16.66
N CYS A 41 -7.17 15.00 -15.51
CA CYS A 41 -6.33 16.08 -15.00
C CYS A 41 -5.21 16.44 -16.01
N LEU A 42 -5.05 17.74 -16.28
CA LEU A 42 -4.01 18.23 -17.22
C LEU A 42 -2.60 17.83 -16.81
N GLN A 43 -2.34 17.74 -15.51
CA GLN A 43 -1.06 17.31 -14.96
C GLN A 43 -0.66 15.88 -15.38
N TYR A 44 -1.64 15.02 -15.66
CA TYR A 44 -1.36 13.67 -16.17
C TYR A 44 -0.73 13.68 -17.58
N ALA A 45 -1.07 14.65 -18.41
CA ALA A 45 -0.38 14.82 -19.70
C ALA A 45 1.10 15.17 -19.49
N ILE A 46 1.38 16.13 -18.59
CA ILE A 46 2.75 16.51 -18.23
C ILE A 46 3.50 15.31 -17.64
N LEU A 47 2.90 14.58 -16.71
CA LEU A 47 3.50 13.41 -16.07
C LEU A 47 3.87 12.33 -17.10
N LYS A 48 2.95 12.03 -18.03
CA LYS A 48 3.17 11.03 -19.11
C LYS A 48 4.36 11.39 -20.00
N GLU A 49 4.42 12.63 -20.45
CA GLU A 49 5.48 13.09 -21.37
C GLU A 49 6.83 13.22 -20.67
N LYS A 50 6.86 13.89 -19.52
CA LYS A 50 8.09 14.15 -18.78
C LYS A 50 8.84 12.89 -18.39
N TYR A 51 8.10 11.88 -17.92
CA TYR A 51 8.68 10.61 -17.44
C TYR A 51 8.50 9.44 -18.39
N LYS A 52 8.01 9.69 -19.62
CA LYS A 52 7.83 8.67 -20.67
C LYS A 52 7.07 7.43 -20.20
N LEU A 53 5.96 7.66 -19.45
CA LEU A 53 5.25 6.58 -18.79
C LEU A 53 4.77 5.50 -19.75
N LYS A 54 4.39 5.85 -20.99
CA LYS A 54 3.96 4.89 -22.02
C LYS A 54 5.09 3.95 -22.45
N ASP A 55 6.32 4.48 -22.53
CA ASP A 55 7.50 3.70 -22.93
C ASP A 55 7.92 2.72 -21.83
N ILE A 56 7.75 3.13 -20.55
CA ILE A 56 7.99 2.26 -19.39
C ILE A 56 6.92 1.19 -19.28
N ALA A 57 5.65 1.58 -19.31
CA ALA A 57 4.51 0.69 -19.10
C ALA A 57 4.32 -0.31 -20.28
N LYS A 58 4.65 0.11 -21.51
CA LYS A 58 4.46 -0.69 -22.75
C LYS A 58 3.01 -1.13 -22.93
N GLN A 59 2.78 -2.16 -23.77
CA GLN A 59 1.48 -2.80 -23.95
C GLN A 59 1.29 -3.93 -22.93
N GLY A 60 0.05 -4.27 -22.61
CA GLY A 60 -0.31 -5.35 -21.70
C GLY A 60 -1.53 -5.02 -20.85
N SER A 61 -1.86 -5.90 -19.89
CA SER A 61 -2.92 -5.67 -18.90
C SER A 61 -2.59 -4.50 -17.97
N GLU A 62 -3.56 -4.05 -17.19
CA GLU A 62 -3.38 -3.00 -16.19
C GLU A 62 -2.29 -3.39 -15.18
N LEU A 63 -2.31 -4.64 -14.74
CA LEU A 63 -1.32 -5.17 -13.80
C LEU A 63 0.09 -5.21 -14.40
N GLU A 64 0.25 -5.70 -15.62
CA GLU A 64 1.56 -5.73 -16.29
C GLU A 64 2.16 -4.34 -16.47
N LYS A 65 1.35 -3.35 -16.84
CA LYS A 65 1.77 -1.95 -16.94
C LYS A 65 2.18 -1.39 -15.58
N ALA A 66 1.37 -1.61 -14.55
CA ALA A 66 1.65 -1.14 -13.19
C ALA A 66 2.90 -1.79 -12.59
N ILE A 67 3.14 -3.10 -12.82
CA ILE A 67 4.36 -3.78 -12.40
C ILE A 67 5.60 -3.21 -13.09
N ARG A 68 5.52 -2.85 -14.39
CA ARG A 68 6.66 -2.24 -15.08
C ARG A 68 6.96 -0.83 -14.54
N LEU A 69 5.93 -0.04 -14.22
CA LEU A 69 6.11 1.25 -13.54
C LEU A 69 6.73 1.07 -12.15
N LEU A 70 6.23 0.11 -11.37
CA LEU A 70 6.77 -0.25 -10.06
C LEU A 70 8.25 -0.64 -10.17
N SER A 71 8.58 -1.61 -11.04
CA SER A 71 9.95 -2.09 -11.26
C SER A 71 10.90 -1.01 -11.71
N PHE A 72 10.40 -0.02 -12.45
CA PHE A 72 11.22 1.08 -12.96
C PHE A 72 11.49 2.14 -11.88
N PHE A 73 10.44 2.62 -11.19
CA PHE A 73 10.59 3.75 -10.27
C PHE A 73 11.06 3.35 -8.87
N ALA A 74 10.61 2.20 -8.34
CA ALA A 74 10.88 1.84 -6.95
C ALA A 74 12.38 1.73 -6.62
N PRO A 75 13.25 1.15 -7.49
CA PRO A 75 14.68 1.07 -7.21
C PRO A 75 15.42 2.41 -7.28
N GLN A 76 14.85 3.40 -7.98
CA GLN A 76 15.46 4.73 -8.16
C GLN A 76 15.17 5.70 -7.00
N ILE A 77 14.23 5.34 -6.12
CA ILE A 77 13.74 6.22 -5.06
C ILE A 77 14.04 5.60 -3.71
N THR A 78 14.99 6.18 -2.98
CA THR A 78 15.34 5.75 -1.63
C THR A 78 14.13 5.87 -0.69
N HIS A 79 13.90 4.86 0.15
CA HIS A 79 12.91 4.96 1.22
C HIS A 79 13.49 5.71 2.42
N LYS A 80 12.74 6.69 2.93
CA LYS A 80 13.10 7.51 4.09
C LYS A 80 11.87 7.72 4.97
N GLY A 81 11.74 6.89 6.03
CA GLY A 81 10.56 6.89 6.91
C GLY A 81 10.34 8.22 7.63
N ASP A 82 11.43 8.94 7.94
CA ASP A 82 11.45 10.24 8.64
C ASP A 82 11.29 11.46 7.72
N PHE A 83 10.94 11.26 6.43
CA PHE A 83 10.72 12.35 5.49
C PHE A 83 9.59 13.28 5.97
N GLN A 84 9.88 14.57 6.08
CA GLN A 84 9.01 15.58 6.71
C GLN A 84 7.82 16.05 5.84
N ASN A 85 7.59 15.43 4.68
CA ASN A 85 6.51 15.76 3.73
C ASN A 85 6.47 17.24 3.32
N ASN A 86 7.64 17.85 3.17
CA ASN A 86 7.83 19.27 2.81
C ASN A 86 7.81 19.54 1.30
N ILE A 87 7.52 18.52 0.50
CA ILE A 87 7.31 18.58 -0.94
C ILE A 87 5.84 18.31 -1.24
N GLY A 88 5.29 18.98 -2.25
CA GLY A 88 3.91 18.74 -2.68
C GLY A 88 3.66 17.25 -2.97
N CYS A 89 2.65 16.67 -2.33
CA CYS A 89 2.33 15.24 -2.47
C CYS A 89 1.64 14.97 -3.82
N ASN A 90 2.43 15.05 -4.89
CA ASN A 90 2.05 14.66 -6.24
C ASN A 90 3.25 14.07 -6.98
N ALA A 91 2.98 13.20 -7.96
CA ALA A 91 4.04 12.45 -8.63
C ALA A 91 5.08 13.33 -9.32
N ILE A 92 4.69 14.45 -9.92
CA ILE A 92 5.64 15.35 -10.61
C ILE A 92 6.65 15.93 -9.62
N ALA A 93 6.16 16.58 -8.55
CA ALA A 93 7.02 17.20 -7.54
C ALA A 93 7.91 16.18 -6.82
N LEU A 94 7.36 15.01 -6.51
CA LEU A 94 8.08 13.94 -5.81
C LEU A 94 9.16 13.29 -6.69
N LEU A 95 8.85 13.03 -7.97
CA LEU A 95 9.83 12.49 -8.92
C LEU A 95 10.93 13.51 -9.22
N ASP A 96 10.58 14.78 -9.44
CA ASP A 96 11.57 15.85 -9.60
C ASP A 96 12.53 15.92 -8.41
N TYR A 97 11.99 15.83 -7.20
CA TYR A 97 12.78 15.85 -5.98
C TYR A 97 13.72 14.65 -5.85
N CYS A 98 13.23 13.43 -6.12
CA CYS A 98 13.98 12.20 -5.89
C CYS A 98 15.00 11.89 -7.00
N LEU A 99 14.66 12.18 -8.27
CA LEU A 99 15.50 11.81 -9.39
C LEU A 99 16.63 12.84 -9.65
N ASP A 100 16.47 14.08 -9.18
CA ASP A 100 17.52 15.09 -9.21
C ASP A 100 18.72 14.71 -8.33
N LYS A 101 18.44 14.11 -7.16
CA LYS A 101 19.46 13.69 -6.18
C LYS A 101 19.08 12.35 -5.55
N PRO A 102 19.76 11.27 -5.95
CA PRO A 102 19.43 9.91 -5.46
C PRO A 102 19.56 9.72 -3.95
N GLU A 103 20.35 10.55 -3.25
CA GLU A 103 20.46 10.54 -1.79
C GLU A 103 19.22 11.08 -1.09
N LYS A 104 18.37 11.85 -1.79
CA LYS A 104 17.07 12.28 -1.29
C LYS A 104 16.10 11.12 -1.31
N GLY A 105 15.49 10.84 -0.16
CA GLY A 105 14.49 9.79 -0.02
C GLY A 105 13.14 10.35 0.41
N ILE A 106 12.10 9.57 0.19
CA ILE A 106 10.72 9.85 0.61
C ILE A 106 10.11 8.63 1.29
N ASN A 107 9.06 8.84 2.08
CA ASN A 107 8.40 7.77 2.82
C ASN A 107 7.38 6.98 1.96
N CYS A 108 6.77 5.94 2.55
CA CYS A 108 5.80 5.08 1.88
C CYS A 108 4.57 5.85 1.35
N LEU A 109 4.12 6.88 2.07
CA LEU A 109 3.01 7.75 1.66
C LEU A 109 3.27 8.43 0.31
N ASN A 110 4.47 8.94 0.12
CA ASN A 110 4.86 9.66 -1.08
C ASN A 110 5.23 8.69 -2.22
N LYS A 111 5.89 7.57 -1.89
CA LYS A 111 6.20 6.52 -2.90
C LYS A 111 4.91 5.95 -3.50
N SER A 112 3.91 5.63 -2.65
CA SER A 112 2.61 5.15 -3.12
C SER A 112 1.88 6.18 -3.99
N LYS A 113 2.01 7.49 -3.70
CA LYS A 113 1.41 8.55 -4.51
C LYS A 113 2.00 8.62 -5.91
N ILE A 114 3.31 8.46 -6.05
CA ILE A 114 3.96 8.41 -7.37
C ILE A 114 3.35 7.28 -8.21
N LEU A 115 3.28 6.06 -7.67
CA LEU A 115 2.78 4.92 -8.43
C LEU A 115 1.28 5.05 -8.74
N GLN A 116 0.46 5.53 -7.78
CA GLN A 116 -0.95 5.80 -8.00
C GLN A 116 -1.17 6.76 -9.18
N GLU A 117 -0.52 7.92 -9.16
CA GLU A 117 -0.72 8.93 -10.20
C GLU A 117 -0.14 8.52 -11.56
N CYS A 118 0.95 7.75 -11.59
CA CYS A 118 1.45 7.15 -12.82
C CYS A 118 0.43 6.17 -13.43
N CYS A 119 -0.25 5.38 -12.60
CA CYS A 119 -1.31 4.47 -13.04
C CYS A 119 -2.54 5.26 -13.55
N LEU A 120 -3.03 6.24 -12.77
CA LEU A 120 -4.17 7.09 -13.17
C LEU A 120 -3.87 7.84 -14.48
N ALA A 121 -2.65 8.35 -14.65
CA ALA A 121 -2.22 9.02 -15.89
C ALA A 121 -2.32 8.09 -17.12
N LEU A 122 -2.21 6.78 -16.94
CA LEU A 122 -2.34 5.78 -18.00
C LEU A 122 -3.77 5.20 -18.12
N GLY A 123 -4.73 5.74 -17.39
CA GLY A 123 -6.13 5.26 -17.39
C GLY A 123 -6.32 3.98 -16.56
N ILE A 124 -5.39 3.64 -15.66
CA ILE A 124 -5.49 2.48 -14.80
C ILE A 124 -6.11 2.92 -13.48
N TYR A 125 -7.22 2.30 -13.08
CA TYR A 125 -7.82 2.53 -11.77
C TYR A 125 -6.83 2.18 -10.66
N ALA A 126 -6.48 3.16 -9.84
CA ALA A 126 -5.51 3.01 -8.76
C ALA A 126 -5.94 3.80 -7.52
N ARG A 127 -5.84 3.18 -6.35
CA ARG A 127 -6.15 3.80 -5.06
C ARG A 127 -5.03 3.55 -4.06
N ARG A 128 -4.79 4.52 -3.16
CA ARG A 128 -3.89 4.32 -2.02
C ARG A 128 -4.65 3.73 -0.85
N ILE A 129 -4.01 2.82 -0.15
CA ILE A 129 -4.52 2.23 1.08
C ILE A 129 -3.48 2.41 2.19
N TRP A 130 -3.88 3.05 3.28
CA TRP A 130 -3.11 3.11 4.52
C TRP A 130 -3.41 1.86 5.32
N LEU A 131 -2.41 1.07 5.57
CA LEU A 131 -2.45 -0.12 6.40
C LEU A 131 -2.07 0.28 7.81
N MET A 132 -2.94 0.02 8.77
CA MET A 132 -2.82 0.51 10.13
C MET A 132 -2.71 -0.63 11.14
N PRO A 133 -1.80 -0.53 12.14
CA PRO A 133 -1.62 -1.54 13.17
C PRO A 133 -2.74 -1.50 14.22
N TYR A 134 -2.93 -2.64 14.91
CA TYR A 134 -3.87 -2.74 16.04
C TYR A 134 -3.46 -1.86 17.22
N SER A 135 -2.17 -1.87 17.58
CA SER A 135 -1.67 -1.19 18.77
C SER A 135 -1.67 0.33 18.59
N PRO A 136 -2.23 1.10 19.53
CA PRO A 136 -2.13 2.56 19.52
C PRO A 136 -0.70 3.07 19.80
N PHE A 137 0.16 2.23 20.36
CA PHE A 137 1.54 2.57 20.67
C PHE A 137 2.50 2.27 19.52
N ASP A 138 2.04 1.56 18.51
CA ASP A 138 2.80 1.38 17.27
C ASP A 138 2.56 2.57 16.35
N THR A 139 3.59 3.39 16.17
CA THR A 139 3.54 4.58 15.32
C THR A 139 3.82 4.28 13.86
N GLU A 140 4.28 3.08 13.54
CA GLU A 140 4.51 2.67 12.17
C GLU A 140 3.17 2.28 11.51
N ASN A 141 2.94 2.88 10.37
CA ASN A 141 1.91 2.46 9.43
C ASN A 141 2.56 2.25 8.06
N HIS A 142 1.83 1.67 7.13
CA HIS A 142 2.32 1.49 5.79
C HIS A 142 1.31 1.96 4.75
N VAL A 143 1.80 2.49 3.63
CA VAL A 143 0.91 2.93 2.55
C VAL A 143 1.30 2.21 1.26
N VAL A 144 0.32 1.52 0.71
CA VAL A 144 0.43 0.79 -0.55
C VAL A 144 -0.57 1.33 -1.57
N ILE A 145 -0.53 0.85 -2.80
CA ILE A 145 -1.62 1.04 -3.75
C ILE A 145 -2.32 -0.27 -4.06
N GLU A 146 -3.56 -0.16 -4.51
CA GLU A 146 -4.22 -1.21 -5.30
C GLU A 146 -4.55 -0.69 -6.68
N ILE A 147 -4.36 -1.53 -7.69
CA ILE A 147 -4.86 -1.31 -9.05
C ILE A 147 -5.95 -2.32 -9.37
N TYR A 148 -6.91 -1.95 -10.23
CA TYR A 148 -7.88 -2.89 -10.75
C TYR A 148 -7.41 -3.44 -12.09
N ASP A 149 -7.31 -4.76 -12.19
CA ASP A 149 -7.01 -5.46 -13.45
C ASP A 149 -8.29 -6.07 -13.99
N PHE A 150 -8.73 -5.64 -15.19
CA PHE A 150 -9.96 -6.10 -15.81
C PHE A 150 -9.88 -7.54 -16.31
N SER A 151 -8.69 -8.03 -16.64
CA SER A 151 -8.51 -9.42 -17.06
C SER A 151 -8.66 -10.39 -15.88
N LEU A 152 -8.17 -10.01 -14.72
CA LEU A 152 -8.33 -10.74 -13.47
C LEU A 152 -9.66 -10.44 -12.76
N LYS A 153 -10.35 -9.36 -13.14
CA LYS A 153 -11.59 -8.84 -12.52
C LYS A 153 -11.45 -8.61 -11.03
N LYS A 154 -10.31 -8.06 -10.60
CA LYS A 154 -10.02 -7.86 -9.18
C LYS A 154 -9.03 -6.73 -8.92
N TRP A 155 -9.01 -6.26 -7.69
CA TRP A 155 -7.96 -5.40 -7.17
C TRP A 155 -6.70 -6.20 -6.86
N VAL A 156 -5.54 -5.58 -7.12
CA VAL A 156 -4.21 -6.16 -6.83
C VAL A 156 -3.39 -5.13 -6.08
N MET A 157 -2.82 -5.54 -4.94
CA MET A 157 -1.93 -4.70 -4.13
C MET A 157 -0.53 -4.65 -4.73
N LEU A 158 0.03 -3.43 -4.81
CA LEU A 158 1.42 -3.17 -5.19
C LEU A 158 2.08 -2.28 -4.13
N ASP A 159 3.27 -2.68 -3.69
CA ASP A 159 4.06 -1.93 -2.70
C ASP A 159 5.29 -1.30 -3.35
N MET A 160 5.25 0.02 -3.53
CA MET A 160 6.38 0.76 -4.09
C MET A 160 7.55 0.91 -3.12
N THR A 161 7.32 0.77 -1.83
CA THR A 161 8.38 0.86 -0.82
C THR A 161 9.25 -0.38 -0.85
N SER A 162 8.63 -1.57 -0.83
CA SER A 162 9.31 -2.86 -0.82
C SER A 162 9.53 -3.43 -2.23
N ASN A 163 9.10 -2.71 -3.27
CA ASN A 163 9.22 -3.08 -4.68
C ASN A 163 8.66 -4.47 -4.99
N GLY A 164 7.39 -4.70 -4.67
CA GLY A 164 6.80 -6.02 -4.88
C GLY A 164 5.31 -6.09 -4.59
N TYR A 165 4.79 -7.30 -4.55
CA TYR A 165 3.39 -7.63 -4.30
C TYR A 165 3.25 -9.05 -3.76
N PHE A 166 2.09 -9.39 -3.19
CA PHE A 166 1.81 -10.74 -2.73
C PHE A 166 1.10 -11.58 -3.78
N VAL A 167 1.42 -12.88 -3.79
CA VAL A 167 0.73 -13.91 -4.58
C VAL A 167 0.25 -15.04 -3.67
N ASN A 168 -0.78 -15.77 -4.11
CA ASN A 168 -1.19 -17.03 -3.49
C ASN A 168 -0.30 -18.19 -3.94
N ALA A 169 -0.64 -19.42 -3.53
CA ALA A 169 0.11 -20.63 -3.89
C ALA A 169 0.14 -20.92 -5.41
N ASP A 170 -0.86 -20.44 -6.15
CA ASP A 170 -0.97 -20.61 -7.61
C ASP A 170 -0.28 -19.46 -8.38
N GLY A 171 0.39 -18.54 -7.68
CA GLY A 171 1.04 -17.37 -8.27
C GLY A 171 0.08 -16.24 -8.66
N VAL A 172 -1.18 -16.28 -8.24
CA VAL A 172 -2.17 -15.23 -8.51
C VAL A 172 -1.94 -14.04 -7.57
N PRO A 173 -1.79 -12.81 -8.10
CA PRO A 173 -1.63 -11.62 -7.30
C PRO A 173 -2.84 -11.32 -6.41
N LEU A 174 -2.58 -10.79 -5.21
CA LEU A 174 -3.57 -10.62 -4.15
C LEU A 174 -3.88 -9.14 -3.88
N SER A 175 -5.13 -8.86 -3.52
CA SER A 175 -5.56 -7.59 -2.94
C SER A 175 -5.19 -7.52 -1.44
N VAL A 176 -5.27 -6.31 -0.87
CA VAL A 176 -5.05 -6.08 0.58
C VAL A 176 -5.96 -6.97 1.43
N LEU A 177 -7.24 -7.11 1.06
CA LEU A 177 -8.20 -7.92 1.81
C LEU A 177 -7.90 -9.42 1.68
N GLU A 178 -7.49 -9.90 0.52
CA GLU A 178 -7.08 -11.29 0.33
C GLU A 178 -5.80 -11.62 1.11
N ILE A 179 -4.82 -10.72 1.12
CA ILE A 179 -3.59 -10.89 1.93
C ILE A 179 -3.98 -10.99 3.40
N ARG A 180 -4.80 -10.07 3.90
CA ARG A 180 -5.29 -10.06 5.28
C ARG A 180 -6.00 -11.37 5.64
N HIS A 181 -6.92 -11.81 4.78
CA HIS A 181 -7.67 -13.05 4.97
C HIS A 181 -6.72 -14.27 5.00
N ASN A 182 -5.83 -14.39 4.00
CA ASN A 182 -4.92 -15.51 3.90
C ASN A 182 -3.99 -15.61 5.13
N LEU A 183 -3.47 -14.47 5.59
CA LEU A 183 -2.65 -14.43 6.81
C LEU A 183 -3.46 -14.83 8.05
N ALA A 184 -4.71 -14.33 8.19
CA ALA A 184 -5.57 -14.63 9.32
C ALA A 184 -5.89 -16.13 9.46
N ILE A 185 -6.19 -16.80 8.36
CA ILE A 185 -6.57 -18.24 8.37
C ILE A 185 -5.43 -19.17 7.93
N ASN A 186 -4.20 -18.65 7.92
CA ASN A 186 -2.98 -19.42 7.63
C ASN A 186 -2.94 -20.06 6.23
N ILE A 187 -3.55 -19.41 5.23
CA ILE A 187 -3.40 -19.77 3.81
C ILE A 187 -2.09 -19.18 3.29
N THR A 188 -1.39 -19.95 2.46
CA THR A 188 -0.12 -19.55 1.88
C THR A 188 -0.26 -18.31 1.00
N CYS A 189 0.51 -17.28 1.30
CA CYS A 189 0.78 -16.15 0.42
C CYS A 189 2.25 -15.75 0.54
N GLU A 190 2.83 -15.33 -0.58
CA GLU A 190 4.26 -15.02 -0.66
C GLU A 190 4.47 -13.62 -1.26
N PHE A 191 5.41 -12.87 -0.68
CA PHE A 191 5.82 -11.58 -1.23
C PHE A 191 6.82 -11.79 -2.36
N ILE A 192 6.53 -11.24 -3.54
CA ILE A 192 7.36 -11.32 -4.74
C ILE A 192 7.93 -9.95 -5.05
N LYS A 193 9.25 -9.82 -5.12
CA LYS A 193 9.92 -8.61 -5.59
C LYS A 193 9.94 -8.54 -7.12
N THR A 194 9.73 -7.33 -7.65
CA THR A 194 9.70 -7.11 -9.11
C THR A 194 11.08 -6.84 -9.70
N ALA A 195 12.02 -6.35 -8.90
CA ALA A 195 13.43 -6.16 -9.27
C ALA A 195 14.32 -6.34 -8.04
N SER A 196 15.56 -6.71 -8.27
CA SER A 196 16.58 -6.81 -7.21
C SER A 196 16.89 -5.41 -6.71
N THR A 197 16.29 -5.00 -5.61
CA THR A 197 16.78 -3.86 -4.84
C THR A 197 18.02 -4.31 -4.08
N HIS A 198 19.10 -3.55 -4.17
CA HIS A 198 20.38 -3.85 -3.49
C HIS A 198 20.32 -3.61 -1.97
N GLU A 199 19.15 -3.64 -1.37
CA GLU A 199 19.03 -3.60 0.09
C GLU A 199 19.52 -4.93 0.65
N LYS A 200 20.83 -4.99 0.91
CA LYS A 200 21.52 -6.10 1.59
C LYS A 200 21.11 -6.29 3.07
N PHE A 201 19.86 -6.00 3.40
CA PHE A 201 19.38 -6.07 4.78
C PHE A 201 19.08 -7.51 5.20
N PHE A 202 18.81 -8.39 4.25
CA PHE A 202 18.43 -9.77 4.54
C PHE A 202 19.49 -10.74 4.08
N ILE A 203 19.89 -11.64 4.97
CA ILE A 203 20.93 -12.66 4.70
C ILE A 203 20.46 -13.67 3.68
N ASN A 204 19.14 -13.95 3.62
CA ASN A 204 18.56 -14.87 2.64
C ASN A 204 17.10 -14.52 2.32
N MET A 205 16.60 -15.05 1.21
CA MET A 205 15.21 -14.83 0.75
C MET A 205 14.14 -15.35 1.73
N GLN A 206 14.43 -16.37 2.51
CA GLN A 206 13.46 -16.93 3.46
C GLN A 206 13.20 -15.94 4.62
N MET A 207 14.26 -15.34 5.15
CA MET A 207 14.14 -14.29 6.16
C MET A 207 13.42 -13.05 5.63
N GLU A 208 13.74 -12.65 4.41
CA GLU A 208 13.06 -11.52 3.76
C GLU A 208 11.56 -11.77 3.60
N ARG A 209 11.16 -12.94 3.12
CA ARG A 209 9.74 -13.32 3.00
C ARG A 209 9.03 -13.35 4.35
N LEU A 210 9.69 -13.87 5.38
CA LEU A 210 9.16 -13.90 6.74
C LEU A 210 8.98 -12.48 7.28
N TYR A 211 9.97 -11.60 7.08
CA TYR A 211 9.89 -10.20 7.46
C TYR A 211 8.69 -9.52 6.83
N TYR A 212 8.48 -9.64 5.50
CA TYR A 212 7.32 -9.03 4.85
C TYR A 212 6.01 -9.60 5.38
N LYS A 213 5.90 -10.89 5.59
CA LYS A 213 4.68 -11.50 6.16
C LYS A 213 4.35 -10.92 7.54
N GLN A 214 5.32 -10.86 8.44
CA GLN A 214 5.06 -10.31 9.80
C GLN A 214 4.77 -8.81 9.76
N TYR A 215 5.49 -8.06 8.93
CA TYR A 215 5.30 -6.61 8.78
C TYR A 215 3.92 -6.28 8.22
N PHE A 216 3.48 -6.98 7.20
CA PHE A 216 2.14 -6.81 6.65
C PHE A 216 1.07 -7.30 7.63
N ALA A 217 1.23 -8.46 8.28
CA ALA A 217 0.27 -8.95 9.27
C ALA A 217 0.06 -7.94 10.41
N LYS A 218 1.13 -7.26 10.86
CA LYS A 218 1.07 -6.17 11.84
C LYS A 218 0.20 -5.00 11.37
N ASN A 219 0.36 -4.58 10.14
CA ASN A 219 -0.24 -3.37 9.60
C ASN A 219 -1.62 -3.59 8.93
N LEU A 220 -2.06 -4.82 8.72
CA LEU A 220 -3.33 -5.14 8.05
C LEU A 220 -4.55 -5.15 9.00
N PHE A 221 -4.50 -4.43 10.12
CA PHE A 221 -5.59 -4.49 11.09
C PHE A 221 -6.80 -3.66 10.67
N TYR A 222 -6.60 -2.39 10.31
CA TYR A 222 -7.64 -1.52 9.77
C TYR A 222 -7.06 -0.61 8.66
N PHE A 223 -7.93 0.08 7.90
CA PHE A 223 -7.51 0.77 6.70
C PHE A 223 -8.08 2.17 6.60
N TYR A 224 -7.32 3.08 5.95
CA TYR A 224 -7.87 4.30 5.36
C TYR A 224 -7.73 4.25 3.85
N VAL A 225 -8.72 4.80 3.13
CA VAL A 225 -8.69 4.94 1.66
C VAL A 225 -9.19 6.32 1.27
N GLU A 226 -8.58 6.94 0.28
CA GLU A 226 -9.07 8.21 -0.27
C GLU A 226 -10.42 8.03 -0.95
N ALA A 227 -11.36 8.92 -0.66
CA ALA A 227 -12.67 8.94 -1.33
C ALA A 227 -12.55 9.32 -2.82
N HIS A 228 -11.58 10.19 -3.13
CA HIS A 228 -11.30 10.69 -4.47
C HIS A 228 -9.86 10.37 -4.84
N ASN A 229 -9.67 9.60 -5.90
CA ASN A 229 -8.36 9.19 -6.41
C ASN A 229 -8.00 10.10 -7.59
N GLU A 230 -7.23 11.14 -7.31
CA GLU A 230 -6.94 12.24 -8.23
C GLU A 230 -5.49 12.72 -8.10
N PHE A 231 -5.08 13.63 -8.97
CA PHE A 231 -3.77 14.27 -8.90
C PHE A 231 -3.66 15.17 -7.66
N GLY A 232 -2.53 15.10 -6.98
CA GLY A 232 -2.30 15.86 -5.74
C GLY A 232 -2.91 15.18 -4.51
N ASN A 233 -3.02 15.92 -3.43
CA ASN A 233 -3.45 15.39 -2.16
C ASN A 233 -4.93 15.69 -1.92
N ASN A 234 -5.69 14.65 -1.58
CA ASN A 234 -7.06 14.77 -1.13
C ASN A 234 -7.14 14.34 0.34
N ASN A 235 -7.84 15.12 1.15
CA ASN A 235 -7.97 14.88 2.59
C ASN A 235 -9.22 14.06 2.95
N LYS A 236 -10.17 13.89 2.01
CA LYS A 236 -11.38 13.11 2.27
C LYS A 236 -11.06 11.62 2.20
N ARG A 237 -11.27 10.91 3.31
CA ARG A 237 -10.98 9.47 3.43
C ARG A 237 -12.16 8.75 4.06
N TYR A 238 -12.22 7.45 3.80
CA TYR A 238 -13.02 6.50 4.58
C TYR A 238 -12.09 5.65 5.44
N CYS A 239 -12.59 5.26 6.62
CA CYS A 239 -11.94 4.33 7.52
C CYS A 239 -12.70 2.99 7.51
N PHE A 240 -11.99 1.88 7.39
CA PHE A 240 -12.55 0.52 7.42
C PHE A 240 -11.99 -0.19 8.64
N ILE A 241 -12.84 -0.45 9.63
CA ILE A 241 -12.45 -0.97 10.94
C ILE A 241 -13.17 -2.25 11.30
N PRO A 242 -12.53 -3.19 12.02
CA PRO A 242 -13.21 -4.35 12.60
C PRO A 242 -14.32 -3.95 13.57
N LYS A 243 -15.40 -4.76 13.63
CA LYS A 243 -16.63 -4.45 14.41
C LYS A 243 -16.40 -4.15 15.89
N ASN A 244 -15.43 -4.78 16.52
CA ASN A 244 -15.17 -4.64 17.95
C ASN A 244 -14.00 -3.68 18.25
N PHE A 245 -13.56 -2.90 17.26
CA PHE A 245 -12.44 -1.98 17.41
C PHE A 245 -12.92 -0.55 17.70
N ASP A 246 -12.49 -0.02 18.83
CA ASP A 246 -12.74 1.36 19.23
C ASP A 246 -11.66 2.29 18.63
N LEU A 247 -11.93 2.78 17.43
CA LEU A 247 -11.03 3.67 16.70
C LEU A 247 -10.79 4.99 17.44
N GLU A 248 -11.84 5.55 18.05
CA GLU A 248 -11.74 6.84 18.75
C GLU A 248 -10.79 6.74 19.95
N LYS A 249 -10.92 5.68 20.74
CA LYS A 249 -10.00 5.39 21.84
C LYS A 249 -8.57 5.16 21.35
N ASN A 250 -8.41 4.41 20.26
CA ASN A 250 -7.08 4.16 19.67
C ASN A 250 -6.40 5.45 19.22
N ILE A 251 -7.12 6.34 18.52
CA ILE A 251 -6.58 7.63 18.06
C ILE A 251 -6.25 8.53 19.25
N LYS A 252 -7.10 8.63 20.25
CA LYS A 252 -6.82 9.42 21.46
C LYS A 252 -5.57 8.94 22.20
N GLN A 253 -5.28 7.63 22.17
CA GLN A 253 -4.07 7.09 22.76
C GLN A 253 -2.80 7.37 21.94
N LYS A 254 -2.94 7.50 20.59
CA LYS A 254 -1.82 7.83 19.70
C LYS A 254 -1.41 9.29 19.73
N SER A 255 -2.36 10.19 19.94
CA SER A 255 -2.16 11.62 19.76
C SER A 255 -2.78 12.42 20.89
N LEU A 256 -2.05 13.46 21.31
CA LEU A 256 -2.53 14.48 22.25
C LEU A 256 -3.39 15.57 21.57
N SER A 257 -3.50 15.55 20.23
CA SER A 257 -4.24 16.52 19.44
C SER A 257 -5.61 15.96 18.99
N ASN A 258 -6.58 16.83 18.78
CA ASN A 258 -7.84 16.48 18.14
C ASN A 258 -7.58 16.09 16.68
N ILE A 259 -7.73 14.81 16.37
CA ILE A 259 -7.63 14.28 15.03
C ILE A 259 -9.06 14.05 14.52
N ASP A 260 -9.38 14.59 13.36
CA ASP A 260 -10.63 14.24 12.67
C ASP A 260 -10.63 12.74 12.34
N ILE A 261 -11.65 12.05 12.84
CA ILE A 261 -11.87 10.64 12.54
C ILE A 261 -12.64 10.56 11.22
N PRO A 262 -12.06 9.97 10.18
CA PRO A 262 -12.79 9.81 8.92
C PRO A 262 -14.05 8.98 9.12
N PRO A 263 -15.10 9.19 8.30
CA PRO A 263 -16.30 8.38 8.35
C PRO A 263 -15.98 6.92 8.10
N ILE A 264 -16.67 6.02 8.82
CA ILE A 264 -16.52 4.58 8.65
C ILE A 264 -17.20 4.18 7.35
N GLY A 265 -16.42 3.57 6.46
CA GLY A 265 -16.90 3.01 5.20
C GLY A 265 -17.34 1.56 5.35
N ASP A 266 -18.23 1.13 4.46
CA ASP A 266 -18.56 -0.29 4.30
C ASP A 266 -17.43 -0.99 3.56
N ILE A 267 -16.97 -2.14 4.09
CA ILE A 267 -15.83 -2.87 3.51
C ILE A 267 -16.06 -3.31 2.07
N SER A 268 -17.32 -3.47 1.64
CA SER A 268 -17.69 -3.83 0.27
C SER A 268 -17.19 -2.82 -0.77
N ILE A 269 -16.99 -1.55 -0.38
CA ILE A 269 -16.39 -0.52 -1.25
C ILE A 269 -15.04 -0.99 -1.81
N LEU A 270 -14.25 -1.70 -1.01
CA LEU A 270 -12.94 -2.21 -1.41
C LEU A 270 -13.01 -3.41 -2.36
N LEU A 271 -14.17 -4.07 -2.44
CA LEU A 271 -14.41 -5.24 -3.30
C LEU A 271 -15.03 -4.85 -4.64
N ASN A 272 -15.70 -3.70 -4.69
CA ASN A 272 -16.46 -3.28 -5.88
C ASN A 272 -15.54 -3.05 -7.08
N THR A 273 -16.04 -3.45 -8.26
CA THR A 273 -15.47 -3.04 -9.55
C THR A 273 -15.54 -1.52 -9.67
N PRO A 274 -14.46 -0.83 -10.05
CA PRO A 274 -14.51 0.61 -10.27
C PRO A 274 -15.34 0.96 -11.50
N GLU A 275 -16.04 2.10 -11.43
CA GLU A 275 -16.90 2.62 -12.52
C GLU A 275 -16.33 3.91 -13.10
#